data_fd85675a66521fc46b0aa4fabd772ea4
#
_entry.id   fd85675a66521fc46b0aa4fabd772ea4
#
_cell.length_a   1.000
_cell.length_b   1.000
_cell.length_c   1.000
_cell.angle_alpha   90.00
_cell.angle_beta   90.00
_cell.angle_gamma   90.00
#
_symmetry.space_group_name_H-M   'P 1'
#
loop_
_entity.id
_entity.type
_entity.pdbx_description
1 polymer ?
#
loop_
_entity_poly.entity_id
_entity_poly.type
_entity_poly.pdbx_seq_one_letter_code
_entity_poly.pdbx_strand_id
1 'polypeptide(L)'
;MGEIHPALDRGEFEGMLRSTERGYWDKHPFHQRMHAGELGPVELRVWVANRWYYQRNLPQKDAAIVANCPLPEVRRRWLPRIAYHDGVADGDGGCARWLVLADAVGLTRAEVIDERHLLPGVRFAVDSYVTFARTRPWIEGVASSLTELFAPAAMAARTVALRQHYPWLDHDALGYFDSRINRAQQECVDALDIVLSHCTSRPSQDAAVRALEFKTDVLWS
;
A
#
# COMPACT_ATOMS: atom_id res chain seq x y z
N MET A 1 6.09 36.31 -9.03
CA MET A 1 7.19 35.48 -9.54
C MET A 1 7.64 34.63 -8.36
N GLY A 2 7.27 33.33 -8.36
CA GLY A 2 7.72 32.43 -7.31
C GLY A 2 9.22 32.18 -7.44
N GLU A 3 9.93 32.11 -6.33
CA GLU A 3 11.34 31.73 -6.31
C GLU A 3 11.50 30.34 -6.99
N ILE A 4 12.31 30.29 -8.03
CA ILE A 4 12.67 29.03 -8.69
C ILE A 4 13.74 28.37 -7.81
N HIS A 5 13.34 27.48 -6.94
CA HIS A 5 14.30 26.67 -6.20
C HIS A 5 14.99 25.68 -7.15
N PRO A 6 16.32 25.49 -7.00
CA PRO A 6 17.04 24.48 -7.78
C PRO A 6 16.52 23.07 -7.45
N ALA A 7 16.73 22.15 -8.38
CA ALA A 7 16.48 20.74 -8.13
C ALA A 7 17.39 20.25 -6.99
N LEU A 8 16.84 19.39 -6.13
CA LEU A 8 17.60 18.70 -5.11
C LEU A 8 18.52 17.67 -5.77
N ASP A 9 19.66 17.41 -5.17
CA ASP A 9 20.46 16.27 -5.57
C ASP A 9 19.74 14.94 -5.22
N ARG A 10 20.27 13.82 -5.72
CA ARG A 10 19.66 12.50 -5.55
C ARG A 10 19.48 12.11 -4.08
N GLY A 11 20.48 12.42 -3.24
CA GLY A 11 20.47 12.07 -1.81
C GLY A 11 19.49 12.93 -1.01
N GLU A 12 19.47 14.24 -1.29
CA GLU A 12 18.54 15.18 -0.69
C GLU A 12 17.08 14.82 -1.03
N PHE A 13 16.82 14.50 -2.30
CA PHE A 13 15.48 14.11 -2.75
C PHE A 13 15.04 12.79 -2.14
N GLU A 14 15.90 11.76 -2.11
CA GLU A 14 15.59 10.51 -1.40
C GLU A 14 15.34 10.75 0.08
N GLY A 15 16.14 11.61 0.73
CA GLY A 15 15.93 12.01 2.12
C GLY A 15 14.57 12.64 2.36
N MET A 16 14.10 13.52 1.46
CA MET A 16 12.75 14.09 1.53
C MET A 16 11.65 13.02 1.41
N LEU A 17 11.76 12.09 0.46
CA LEU A 17 10.82 10.99 0.30
C LEU A 17 10.76 10.13 1.57
N ARG A 18 11.91 9.79 2.15
CA ARG A 18 11.98 8.99 3.39
C ARG A 18 11.41 9.72 4.61
N SER A 19 11.51 11.05 4.65
CA SER A 19 10.96 11.84 5.78
C SER A 19 9.44 11.74 5.92
N THR A 20 8.72 11.29 4.88
CA THR A 20 7.26 11.07 4.94
C THR A 20 6.87 9.86 5.80
N GLU A 21 7.82 9.03 6.23
CA GLU A 21 7.61 7.90 7.15
C GLU A 21 6.87 8.30 8.43
N ARG A 22 7.03 9.53 8.88
CA ARG A 22 6.34 10.08 10.08
C ARG A 22 4.81 9.99 10.00
N GLY A 23 4.23 10.02 8.77
CA GLY A 23 2.81 9.88 8.50
C GLY A 23 2.38 8.44 8.16
N TYR A 24 3.28 7.46 8.24
CA TYR A 24 2.94 6.10 7.84
C TYR A 24 2.00 5.41 8.84
N TRP A 25 1.15 4.52 8.37
CA TRP A 25 0.07 3.88 9.13
C TRP A 25 0.49 3.16 10.42
N ASP A 26 1.74 2.72 10.54
CA ASP A 26 2.24 2.05 11.75
C ASP A 26 2.26 2.96 12.99
N LYS A 27 2.21 4.29 12.76
CA LYS A 27 2.09 5.31 13.82
C LYS A 27 0.64 5.56 14.23
N HIS A 28 -0.35 5.07 13.45
CA HIS A 28 -1.76 5.28 13.76
C HIS A 28 -2.17 4.52 15.05
N PRO A 29 -2.94 5.14 15.97
CA PRO A 29 -3.31 4.54 17.25
C PRO A 29 -3.93 3.14 17.15
N PHE A 30 -4.76 2.90 16.13
CA PHE A 30 -5.34 1.59 15.89
C PHE A 30 -4.26 0.50 15.67
N HIS A 31 -3.26 0.81 14.87
CA HIS A 31 -2.18 -0.13 14.58
C HIS A 31 -1.22 -0.31 15.74
N GLN A 32 -1.01 0.74 16.55
CA GLN A 32 -0.25 0.64 17.79
C GLN A 32 -0.97 -0.28 18.79
N ARG A 33 -2.28 -0.13 18.97
CA ARG A 33 -3.09 -1.04 19.79
C ARG A 33 -3.06 -2.49 19.26
N MET A 34 -3.11 -2.67 17.93
CA MET A 34 -2.95 -4.00 17.33
C MET A 34 -1.60 -4.62 17.69
N HIS A 35 -0.51 -3.86 17.61
CA HIS A 35 0.83 -4.35 17.94
C HIS A 35 1.01 -4.61 19.44
N ALA A 36 0.27 -3.93 20.31
CA ALA A 36 0.23 -4.16 21.75
C ALA A 36 -0.70 -5.32 22.17
N GLY A 37 -1.44 -5.93 21.24
CA GLY A 37 -2.38 -7.00 21.56
C GLY A 37 -3.69 -6.52 22.21
N GLU A 38 -4.02 -5.25 22.06
CA GLU A 38 -5.15 -4.60 22.73
C GLU A 38 -6.45 -4.61 21.91
N LEU A 39 -6.43 -5.17 20.69
CA LEU A 39 -7.63 -5.28 19.87
C LEU A 39 -8.36 -6.59 20.16
N GLY A 40 -9.70 -6.49 20.29
CA GLY A 40 -10.56 -7.66 20.37
C GLY A 40 -10.84 -8.29 18.99
N PRO A 41 -11.41 -9.52 18.97
CA PRO A 41 -11.74 -10.20 17.72
C PRO A 41 -12.68 -9.39 16.81
N VAL A 42 -13.59 -8.60 17.38
CA VAL A 42 -14.52 -7.74 16.62
C VAL A 42 -13.78 -6.62 15.90
N GLU A 43 -12.84 -5.96 16.58
CA GLU A 43 -12.05 -4.88 15.99
C GLU A 43 -11.16 -5.40 14.85
N LEU A 44 -10.54 -6.59 15.02
CA LEU A 44 -9.78 -7.24 13.97
C LEU A 44 -10.65 -7.64 12.77
N ARG A 45 -11.85 -8.16 13.02
CA ARG A 45 -12.82 -8.49 11.97
C ARG A 45 -13.20 -7.27 11.15
N VAL A 46 -13.54 -6.14 11.81
CA VAL A 46 -13.87 -4.88 11.14
C VAL A 46 -12.69 -4.39 10.30
N TRP A 47 -11.48 -4.43 10.84
CA TRP A 47 -10.28 -4.03 10.09
C TRP A 47 -10.05 -4.90 8.86
N VAL A 48 -10.15 -6.23 8.99
CA VAL A 48 -9.93 -7.16 7.86
C VAL A 48 -10.98 -6.93 6.77
N ALA A 49 -12.25 -6.74 7.13
CA ALA A 49 -13.33 -6.47 6.18
C ALA A 49 -13.11 -5.16 5.41
N ASN A 50 -12.69 -4.10 6.10
CA ASN A 50 -12.46 -2.80 5.48
C ASN A 50 -11.18 -2.78 4.63
N ARG A 51 -10.12 -3.44 5.09
CA ARG A 51 -8.86 -3.53 4.35
C ARG A 51 -9.00 -4.34 3.05
N TRP A 52 -9.99 -5.25 2.95
CA TRP A 52 -10.32 -5.92 1.71
C TRP A 52 -10.57 -4.95 0.55
N TYR A 53 -11.34 -3.90 0.78
CA TYR A 53 -11.62 -2.91 -0.26
C TYR A 53 -10.36 -2.26 -0.81
N TYR A 54 -9.40 -1.97 0.04
CA TYR A 54 -8.08 -1.50 -0.40
C TYR A 54 -7.34 -2.57 -1.21
N GLN A 55 -7.30 -3.83 -0.74
CA GLN A 55 -6.55 -4.91 -1.39
C GLN A 55 -7.05 -5.17 -2.81
N ARG A 56 -8.35 -5.31 -3.00
CA ARG A 56 -8.95 -5.57 -4.31
C ARG A 56 -8.81 -4.41 -5.30
N ASN A 57 -8.57 -3.20 -4.82
CA ASN A 57 -8.40 -2.00 -5.65
C ASN A 57 -6.93 -1.68 -5.98
N LEU A 58 -5.96 -2.35 -5.36
CA LEU A 58 -4.55 -2.18 -5.70
C LEU A 58 -4.24 -2.54 -7.15
N PRO A 59 -4.70 -3.68 -7.73
CA PRO A 59 -4.48 -3.99 -9.13
C PRO A 59 -5.06 -2.92 -10.08
N GLN A 60 -6.24 -2.36 -9.76
CA GLN A 60 -6.86 -1.30 -10.56
C GLN A 60 -6.03 -0.01 -10.54
N LYS A 61 -5.51 0.36 -9.36
CA LYS A 61 -4.59 1.48 -9.21
C LYS A 61 -3.31 1.25 -10.03
N ASP A 62 -2.71 0.06 -9.95
CA ASP A 62 -1.50 -0.28 -10.69
C ASP A 62 -1.74 -0.34 -12.21
N ALA A 63 -2.89 -0.86 -12.65
CA ALA A 63 -3.29 -0.84 -14.04
C ALA A 63 -3.45 0.60 -14.58
N ALA A 64 -3.98 1.53 -13.77
CA ALA A 64 -4.08 2.93 -14.14
C ALA A 64 -2.69 3.58 -14.33
N ILE A 65 -1.72 3.29 -13.46
CA ILE A 65 -0.33 3.74 -13.61
C ILE A 65 0.27 3.20 -14.92
N VAL A 66 0.08 1.91 -15.20
CA VAL A 66 0.56 1.26 -16.44
C VAL A 66 -0.09 1.90 -17.68
N ALA A 67 -1.41 2.14 -17.65
CA ALA A 67 -2.15 2.76 -18.76
C ALA A 67 -1.67 4.18 -19.06
N ASN A 68 -1.34 4.97 -18.04
CA ASN A 68 -0.89 6.34 -18.16
C ASN A 68 0.61 6.47 -18.48
N CYS A 69 1.41 5.44 -18.25
CA CYS A 69 2.85 5.48 -18.45
C CYS A 69 3.20 5.23 -19.94
N PRO A 70 3.88 6.17 -20.63
CA PRO A 70 4.27 5.99 -22.02
C PRO A 70 5.48 5.06 -22.20
N LEU A 71 6.24 4.77 -21.12
CA LEU A 71 7.53 4.10 -21.15
C LEU A 71 7.38 2.57 -20.99
N PRO A 72 7.67 1.76 -22.04
CA PRO A 72 7.51 0.31 -21.97
C PRO A 72 8.37 -0.37 -20.89
N GLU A 73 9.57 0.16 -20.66
CA GLU A 73 10.50 -0.35 -19.63
C GLU A 73 9.95 -0.17 -18.22
N VAL A 74 9.28 0.95 -17.94
CA VAL A 74 8.61 1.19 -16.66
C VAL A 74 7.39 0.29 -16.52
N ARG A 75 6.56 0.17 -17.58
CA ARG A 75 5.40 -0.72 -17.56
C ARG A 75 5.78 -2.16 -17.26
N ARG A 76 6.85 -2.70 -17.87
CA ARG A 76 7.34 -4.06 -17.61
C ARG A 76 7.73 -4.27 -16.15
N ARG A 77 8.35 -3.28 -15.50
CA ARG A 77 8.69 -3.33 -14.07
C ARG A 77 7.45 -3.24 -13.17
N TRP A 78 6.35 -2.64 -13.66
CA TRP A 78 5.14 -2.41 -12.88
C TRP A 78 4.11 -3.54 -12.95
N LEU A 79 4.00 -4.22 -14.09
CA LEU A 79 3.04 -5.32 -14.32
C LEU A 79 3.06 -6.44 -13.25
N PRO A 80 4.22 -6.86 -12.71
CA PRO A 80 4.25 -7.90 -11.68
C PRO A 80 3.45 -7.58 -10.41
N ARG A 81 3.17 -6.29 -10.14
CA ARG A 81 2.35 -5.87 -9.00
C ARG A 81 0.89 -6.29 -9.15
N ILE A 82 0.35 -6.17 -10.36
CA ILE A 82 -1.02 -6.59 -10.69
C ILE A 82 -1.13 -8.11 -10.52
N ALA A 83 -0.22 -8.85 -11.15
CA ALA A 83 -0.19 -10.32 -11.04
C ALA A 83 0.00 -10.81 -9.59
N TYR A 84 0.74 -10.07 -8.75
CA TYR A 84 0.88 -10.41 -7.34
C TYR A 84 -0.45 -10.31 -6.57
N HIS A 85 -1.26 -9.27 -6.82
CA HIS A 85 -2.51 -9.07 -6.09
C HIS A 85 -3.65 -9.92 -6.63
N ASP A 86 -3.85 -9.94 -7.94
CA ASP A 86 -4.93 -10.71 -8.59
C ASP A 86 -4.62 -12.20 -8.67
N GLY A 87 -3.33 -12.56 -8.66
CA GLY A 87 -2.90 -13.93 -8.94
C GLY A 87 -2.74 -14.18 -10.44
N VAL A 88 -2.22 -15.37 -10.78
CA VAL A 88 -2.10 -15.86 -12.15
C VAL A 88 -3.05 -17.03 -12.43
N ALA A 89 -3.71 -17.52 -11.38
CA ALA A 89 -4.74 -18.56 -11.43
C ALA A 89 -5.79 -18.30 -10.33
N ASP A 90 -6.93 -18.97 -10.48
CA ASP A 90 -8.01 -18.87 -9.47
C ASP A 90 -7.52 -19.35 -8.09
N GLY A 91 -7.80 -18.54 -7.08
CA GLY A 91 -7.41 -18.82 -5.70
C GLY A 91 -5.96 -18.46 -5.36
N ASP A 92 -5.21 -17.86 -6.30
CA ASP A 92 -3.85 -17.38 -6.08
C ASP A 92 -3.82 -15.86 -5.81
N GLY A 93 -2.62 -15.36 -5.44
CA GLY A 93 -2.36 -13.94 -5.27
C GLY A 93 -2.66 -13.37 -3.88
N GLY A 94 -2.38 -12.09 -3.75
CA GLY A 94 -2.52 -11.38 -2.47
C GLY A 94 -3.97 -11.23 -2.02
N CYS A 95 -4.91 -11.06 -2.96
CA CYS A 95 -6.33 -10.98 -2.65
C CYS A 95 -6.85 -12.32 -2.10
N ALA A 96 -6.45 -13.45 -2.70
CA ALA A 96 -6.85 -14.77 -2.21
C ALA A 96 -6.32 -15.03 -0.80
N ARG A 97 -5.04 -14.69 -0.54
CA ARG A 97 -4.45 -14.81 0.82
C ARG A 97 -5.15 -13.92 1.85
N TRP A 98 -5.62 -12.74 1.43
CA TRP A 98 -6.41 -11.89 2.32
C TRP A 98 -7.75 -12.51 2.71
N LEU A 99 -8.38 -13.26 1.80
CA LEU A 99 -9.63 -13.99 2.11
C LEU A 99 -9.39 -15.12 3.10
N VAL A 100 -8.22 -15.76 3.11
CA VAL A 100 -7.86 -16.75 4.16
C VAL A 100 -7.80 -16.08 5.53
N LEU A 101 -7.19 -14.89 5.63
CA LEU A 101 -7.22 -14.12 6.88
C LEU A 101 -8.65 -13.72 7.28
N ALA A 102 -9.49 -13.37 6.31
CA ALA A 102 -10.88 -13.03 6.57
C ALA A 102 -11.67 -14.21 7.17
N ASP A 103 -11.49 -15.40 6.63
CA ASP A 103 -12.09 -16.64 7.18
C ASP A 103 -11.61 -16.88 8.62
N ALA A 104 -10.31 -16.69 8.89
CA ALA A 104 -9.73 -16.90 10.22
C ALA A 104 -10.27 -15.91 11.27
N VAL A 105 -10.64 -14.68 10.88
CA VAL A 105 -11.28 -13.73 11.80
C VAL A 105 -12.82 -13.93 11.89
N GLY A 106 -13.37 -14.96 11.25
CA GLY A 106 -14.77 -15.32 11.29
C GLY A 106 -15.67 -14.50 10.36
N LEU A 107 -15.12 -14.01 9.23
CA LEU A 107 -15.88 -13.42 8.13
C LEU A 107 -16.13 -14.50 7.07
N THR A 108 -17.35 -14.59 6.58
CA THR A 108 -17.62 -15.41 5.41
C THR A 108 -17.08 -14.71 4.14
N ARG A 109 -16.66 -15.49 3.16
CA ARG A 109 -16.23 -14.97 1.87
C ARG A 109 -17.27 -14.06 1.21
N ALA A 110 -18.56 -14.40 1.32
CA ALA A 110 -19.66 -13.59 0.81
C ALA A 110 -19.71 -12.21 1.48
N GLU A 111 -19.61 -12.13 2.81
CA GLU A 111 -19.62 -10.87 3.56
C GLU A 111 -18.50 -9.93 3.13
N VAL A 112 -17.32 -10.49 2.83
CA VAL A 112 -16.17 -9.72 2.40
C VAL A 112 -16.34 -9.22 0.96
N ILE A 113 -16.75 -10.10 0.04
CA ILE A 113 -16.93 -9.79 -1.39
C ILE A 113 -18.07 -8.79 -1.61
N ASP A 114 -19.18 -8.94 -0.86
CA ASP A 114 -20.33 -8.03 -0.92
C ASP A 114 -20.07 -6.68 -0.25
N GLU A 115 -18.90 -6.50 0.39
CA GLU A 115 -18.49 -5.24 1.06
C GLU A 115 -19.51 -4.74 2.11
N ARG A 116 -20.33 -5.62 2.71
CA ARG A 116 -21.42 -5.23 3.60
C ARG A 116 -20.96 -4.54 4.90
N HIS A 117 -19.68 -4.71 5.25
CA HIS A 117 -19.04 -4.07 6.42
C HIS A 117 -18.13 -2.91 6.07
N LEU A 118 -18.14 -2.48 4.80
CA LEU A 118 -17.27 -1.41 4.32
C LEU A 118 -17.75 -0.05 4.84
N LEU A 119 -16.86 0.64 5.54
CA LEU A 119 -17.12 1.99 6.06
C LEU A 119 -17.00 3.04 4.93
N PRO A 120 -17.90 4.05 4.91
CA PRO A 120 -17.87 5.10 3.89
C PRO A 120 -16.52 5.83 3.79
N GLY A 121 -15.85 6.10 4.92
CA GLY A 121 -14.53 6.75 4.94
C GLY A 121 -13.46 5.94 4.23
N VAL A 122 -13.43 4.62 4.46
CA VAL A 122 -12.49 3.71 3.77
C VAL A 122 -12.77 3.67 2.27
N ARG A 123 -14.05 3.59 1.86
CA ARG A 123 -14.42 3.67 0.45
C ARG A 123 -13.92 4.96 -0.18
N PHE A 124 -14.22 6.09 0.45
CA PHE A 124 -13.80 7.40 -0.04
C PHE A 124 -12.27 7.49 -0.20
N ALA A 125 -11.49 7.04 0.78
CA ALA A 125 -10.04 7.09 0.75
C ALA A 125 -9.46 6.20 -0.39
N VAL A 126 -9.98 4.98 -0.53
CA VAL A 126 -9.50 4.05 -1.57
C VAL A 126 -9.90 4.52 -2.97
N ASP A 127 -11.13 5.00 -3.16
CA ASP A 127 -11.61 5.54 -4.44
C ASP A 127 -10.81 6.79 -4.83
N SER A 128 -10.47 7.64 -3.86
CA SER A 128 -9.59 8.80 -4.08
C SER A 128 -8.20 8.36 -4.54
N TYR A 129 -7.67 7.27 -3.99
CA TYR A 129 -6.36 6.74 -4.40
C TYR A 129 -6.38 6.17 -5.83
N VAL A 130 -7.40 5.40 -6.18
CA VAL A 130 -7.59 4.90 -7.56
C VAL A 130 -7.77 6.05 -8.54
N THR A 131 -8.59 7.05 -8.18
CA THR A 131 -8.81 8.25 -8.97
C THR A 131 -7.53 9.05 -9.17
N PHE A 132 -6.72 9.21 -8.10
CA PHE A 132 -5.40 9.83 -8.18
C PHE A 132 -4.53 9.14 -9.23
N ALA A 133 -4.42 7.80 -9.20
CA ALA A 133 -3.63 7.05 -10.17
C ALA A 133 -4.16 7.17 -11.61
N ARG A 134 -5.48 7.34 -11.80
CA ARG A 134 -6.11 7.52 -13.11
C ARG A 134 -5.90 8.90 -13.70
N THR A 135 -5.85 9.94 -12.88
CA THR A 135 -5.94 11.35 -13.32
C THR A 135 -4.65 12.13 -13.20
N ARG A 136 -3.71 11.66 -12.37
CA ARG A 136 -2.41 12.32 -12.19
C ARG A 136 -1.36 11.78 -13.17
N PRO A 137 -0.28 12.53 -13.42
CA PRO A 137 0.86 12.01 -14.17
C PRO A 137 1.32 10.66 -13.63
N TRP A 138 1.65 9.74 -14.52
CA TRP A 138 2.04 8.38 -14.16
C TRP A 138 3.16 8.32 -13.10
N ILE A 139 4.10 9.28 -13.15
CA ILE A 139 5.22 9.34 -12.21
C ILE A 139 4.77 9.70 -10.79
N GLU A 140 3.72 10.52 -10.62
CA GLU A 140 3.10 10.78 -9.33
C GLU A 140 2.39 9.52 -8.81
N GLY A 141 1.77 8.75 -9.70
CA GLY A 141 1.21 7.42 -9.37
C GLY A 141 2.28 6.46 -8.84
N VAL A 142 3.45 6.41 -9.50
CA VAL A 142 4.60 5.62 -9.02
C VAL A 142 5.08 6.15 -7.68
N ALA A 143 5.28 7.47 -7.52
CA ALA A 143 5.74 8.08 -6.28
C ALA A 143 4.80 7.80 -5.10
N SER A 144 3.48 7.82 -5.32
CA SER A 144 2.50 7.46 -4.29
C SER A 144 2.66 6.02 -3.77
N SER A 145 3.27 5.13 -4.53
CA SER A 145 3.53 3.76 -4.12
C SER A 145 4.80 3.59 -3.26
N LEU A 146 5.60 4.66 -3.09
CA LEU A 146 6.82 4.64 -2.27
C LEU A 146 6.58 4.45 -0.77
N THR A 147 5.33 4.37 -0.31
CA THR A 147 5.04 3.83 1.04
C THR A 147 5.63 2.44 1.27
N GLU A 148 6.02 1.75 0.21
CA GLU A 148 6.76 0.48 0.27
C GLU A 148 8.18 0.62 0.82
N LEU A 149 8.74 1.84 0.88
CA LEU A 149 9.99 2.13 1.59
C LEU A 149 9.92 1.75 3.08
N PHE A 150 8.73 1.89 3.67
CA PHE A 150 8.47 1.69 5.10
C PHE A 150 7.80 0.33 5.37
N ALA A 151 7.22 -0.28 4.33
CA ALA A 151 6.40 -1.47 4.46
C ALA A 151 7.13 -2.70 5.02
N PRO A 152 8.37 -3.04 4.62
CA PRO A 152 9.03 -4.26 5.11
C PRO A 152 9.16 -4.29 6.64
N ALA A 153 9.64 -3.22 7.25
CA ALA A 153 9.80 -3.13 8.70
C ALA A 153 8.45 -3.16 9.43
N ALA A 154 7.47 -2.36 8.96
CA ALA A 154 6.15 -2.31 9.55
C ALA A 154 5.38 -3.63 9.41
N MET A 155 5.51 -4.33 8.27
CA MET A 155 4.90 -5.65 8.06
C MET A 155 5.54 -6.73 8.94
N ALA A 156 6.87 -6.73 9.07
CA ALA A 156 7.58 -7.64 9.96
C ALA A 156 7.14 -7.45 11.42
N ALA A 157 7.11 -6.21 11.91
CA ALA A 157 6.64 -5.89 13.25
C ALA A 157 5.19 -6.33 13.48
N ARG A 158 4.30 -6.08 12.51
CA ARG A 158 2.91 -6.54 12.55
C ARG A 158 2.81 -8.05 12.61
N THR A 159 3.55 -8.77 11.78
CA THR A 159 3.50 -10.25 11.75
C THR A 159 3.94 -10.83 13.09
N VAL A 160 5.00 -10.29 13.69
CA VAL A 160 5.46 -10.70 15.03
C VAL A 160 4.37 -10.44 16.07
N ALA A 161 3.78 -9.24 16.07
CA ALA A 161 2.74 -8.88 17.02
C ALA A 161 1.48 -9.75 16.87
N LEU A 162 1.05 -10.03 15.64
CA LEU A 162 -0.10 -10.90 15.39
C LEU A 162 0.14 -12.32 15.90
N ARG A 163 1.30 -12.90 15.66
CA ARG A 163 1.67 -14.23 16.17
C ARG A 163 1.73 -14.28 17.69
N GLN A 164 2.24 -13.20 18.31
CA GLN A 164 2.41 -13.13 19.76
C GLN A 164 1.08 -12.93 20.50
N HIS A 165 0.25 -12.03 20.03
CA HIS A 165 -0.93 -11.55 20.75
C HIS A 165 -2.25 -12.14 20.28
N TYR A 166 -2.29 -12.72 19.07
CA TYR A 166 -3.49 -13.30 18.48
C TYR A 166 -3.25 -14.76 18.05
N PRO A 167 -2.92 -15.66 19.01
CA PRO A 167 -2.51 -17.05 18.71
C PRO A 167 -3.61 -17.91 18.10
N TRP A 168 -4.83 -17.40 18.04
CA TRP A 168 -5.95 -18.01 17.33
C TRP A 168 -5.92 -17.76 15.81
N LEU A 169 -5.07 -16.86 15.32
CA LEU A 169 -4.73 -16.72 13.91
C LEU A 169 -3.60 -17.71 13.59
N ASP A 170 -3.91 -18.72 12.82
CA ASP A 170 -2.92 -19.73 12.43
C ASP A 170 -1.89 -19.22 11.41
N HIS A 171 -0.96 -20.07 11.05
CA HIS A 171 0.11 -19.73 10.10
C HIS A 171 -0.46 -19.33 8.73
N ASP A 172 -1.47 -20.03 8.25
CA ASP A 172 -2.04 -19.81 6.90
C ASP A 172 -2.78 -18.47 6.85
N ALA A 173 -3.48 -18.08 7.92
CA ALA A 173 -4.11 -16.78 8.07
C ALA A 173 -3.12 -15.62 7.91
N LEU A 174 -1.87 -15.79 8.34
CA LEU A 174 -0.83 -14.78 8.26
C LEU A 174 0.00 -14.83 6.97
N GLY A 175 -0.26 -15.79 6.08
CA GLY A 175 0.48 -15.98 4.82
C GLY A 175 0.50 -14.77 3.90
N TYR A 176 -0.51 -13.91 3.96
CA TYR A 176 -0.50 -12.63 3.25
C TYR A 176 0.69 -11.75 3.68
N PHE A 177 0.90 -11.58 4.99
CA PHE A 177 1.95 -10.70 5.53
C PHE A 177 3.35 -11.25 5.23
N ASP A 178 3.54 -12.55 5.37
CA ASP A 178 4.81 -13.21 5.06
C ASP A 178 5.18 -13.01 3.57
N SER A 179 4.20 -13.15 2.67
CA SER A 179 4.41 -12.94 1.23
C SER A 179 4.75 -11.47 0.90
N ARG A 180 4.21 -10.51 1.66
CA ARG A 180 4.43 -9.07 1.43
C ARG A 180 5.81 -8.60 1.84
N ILE A 181 6.43 -9.18 2.86
CA ILE A 181 7.75 -8.75 3.35
C ILE A 181 8.79 -8.82 2.23
N ASN A 182 8.91 -9.98 1.58
CA ASN A 182 9.87 -10.18 0.50
C ASN A 182 9.52 -9.37 -0.75
N ARG A 183 8.23 -9.33 -1.09
CA ARG A 183 7.76 -8.64 -2.30
C ARG A 183 7.93 -7.13 -2.22
N ALA A 184 7.62 -6.54 -1.07
CA ALA A 184 7.72 -5.10 -0.87
C ALA A 184 9.16 -4.58 -1.01
N GLN A 185 10.17 -5.36 -0.67
CA GLN A 185 11.58 -4.97 -0.85
C GLN A 185 11.92 -4.76 -2.33
N GLN A 186 11.55 -5.68 -3.21
CA GLN A 186 11.82 -5.54 -4.64
C GLN A 186 11.02 -4.40 -5.27
N GLU A 187 9.74 -4.31 -4.92
CA GLU A 187 8.84 -3.26 -5.41
C GLU A 187 9.29 -1.87 -4.99
N CYS A 188 9.85 -1.74 -3.79
CA CYS A 188 10.44 -0.52 -3.27
C CYS A 188 11.64 -0.05 -4.09
N VAL A 189 12.60 -0.95 -4.36
CA VAL A 189 13.81 -0.65 -5.15
C VAL A 189 13.42 -0.17 -6.54
N ASP A 190 12.51 -0.85 -7.20
CA ASP A 190 12.02 -0.51 -8.52
C ASP A 190 11.33 0.86 -8.57
N ALA A 191 10.41 1.11 -7.62
CA ALA A 191 9.68 2.37 -7.56
C ALA A 191 10.59 3.56 -7.24
N LEU A 192 11.51 3.40 -6.29
CA LEU A 192 12.45 4.44 -5.91
C LEU A 192 13.38 4.82 -7.07
N ASP A 193 13.94 3.84 -7.75
CA ASP A 193 14.81 4.07 -8.91
C ASP A 193 14.06 4.82 -10.03
N ILE A 194 12.81 4.42 -10.33
CA ILE A 194 11.98 5.12 -11.32
C ILE A 194 11.76 6.57 -10.91
N VAL A 195 11.39 6.85 -9.66
CA VAL A 195 11.10 8.21 -9.19
C VAL A 195 12.37 9.08 -9.22
N LEU A 196 13.50 8.57 -8.70
CA LEU A 196 14.75 9.31 -8.68
C LEU A 196 15.31 9.58 -10.08
N SER A 197 15.01 8.71 -11.06
CA SER A 197 15.48 8.88 -12.45
C SER A 197 14.60 9.83 -13.27
N HIS A 198 13.33 9.98 -12.94
CA HIS A 198 12.37 10.75 -13.75
C HIS A 198 11.96 12.08 -13.11
N CYS A 199 12.14 12.27 -11.80
CA CYS A 199 11.87 13.54 -11.11
C CYS A 199 13.16 14.38 -11.02
N THR A 200 13.55 15.02 -12.13
CA THR A 200 14.82 15.73 -12.26
C THR A 200 14.72 17.24 -12.05
N SER A 201 13.53 17.78 -11.86
CA SER A 201 13.29 19.21 -11.56
C SER A 201 12.67 19.36 -10.17
N ARG A 202 12.89 20.50 -9.51
CA ARG A 202 12.30 20.78 -8.20
C ARG A 202 10.77 20.64 -8.20
N PRO A 203 10.02 21.17 -9.19
CA PRO A 203 8.57 20.96 -9.23
C PRO A 203 8.16 19.49 -9.32
N SER A 204 8.88 18.64 -10.07
CA SER A 204 8.59 17.21 -10.16
C SER A 204 8.95 16.46 -8.89
N GLN A 205 10.03 16.84 -8.20
CA GLN A 205 10.42 16.29 -6.90
C GLN A 205 9.38 16.62 -5.82
N ASP A 206 8.95 17.89 -5.75
CA ASP A 206 7.90 18.33 -4.82
C ASP A 206 6.55 17.64 -5.11
N ALA A 207 6.21 17.41 -6.38
CA ALA A 207 5.02 16.67 -6.76
C ALA A 207 5.08 15.21 -6.32
N ALA A 208 6.25 14.57 -6.45
CA ALA A 208 6.46 13.20 -5.98
C ALA A 208 6.33 13.07 -4.45
N VAL A 209 6.88 14.02 -3.69
CA VAL A 209 6.73 14.05 -2.22
C VAL A 209 5.26 14.21 -1.84
N ARG A 210 4.54 15.18 -2.43
CA ARG A 210 3.10 15.35 -2.17
C ARG A 210 2.26 14.13 -2.55
N ALA A 211 2.64 13.42 -3.62
CA ALA A 211 1.98 12.17 -4.00
C ALA A 211 2.16 11.07 -2.95
N LEU A 212 3.35 10.98 -2.36
CA LEU A 212 3.65 10.05 -1.28
C LEU A 212 2.93 10.44 0.02
N GLU A 213 2.91 11.73 0.38
CA GLU A 213 2.16 12.25 1.53
C GLU A 213 0.66 11.97 1.37
N PHE A 214 0.07 12.26 0.21
CA PHE A 214 -1.32 11.90 -0.08
C PHE A 214 -1.59 10.41 0.17
N LYS A 215 -0.66 9.54 -0.20
CA LYS A 215 -0.82 8.10 0.03
C LYS A 215 -0.70 7.74 1.52
N THR A 216 0.14 8.41 2.29
CA THR A 216 0.17 8.20 3.74
C THR A 216 -1.16 8.59 4.38
N ASP A 217 -1.79 9.69 3.94
CA ASP A 217 -3.12 10.12 4.40
C ASP A 217 -4.21 9.08 4.08
N VAL A 218 -4.19 8.51 2.86
CA VAL A 218 -5.08 7.40 2.47
C VAL A 218 -4.91 6.17 3.38
N LEU A 219 -3.70 5.89 3.83
CA LEU A 219 -3.43 4.74 4.71
C LEU A 219 -3.76 5.04 6.18
N TRP A 220 -3.83 6.31 6.54
CA TRP A 220 -4.18 6.76 7.89
C TRP A 220 -5.68 6.78 8.12
N SER A 221 -6.51 7.03 7.08
CA SER A 221 -7.98 7.06 7.12
C SER A 221 -8.61 5.68 6.98
#